data_e96cb3857d4d8aa715142bd4c39edb3d
#
_entry.id   e96cb3857d4d8aa715142bd4c39edb3d
#
_cell.length_a   1.000
_cell.length_b   1.000
_cell.length_c   1.000
_cell.angle_alpha   90.00
_cell.angle_beta   90.00
_cell.angle_gamma   90.00
#
_symmetry.space_group_name_H-M   'P 1'
#
loop_
_entity.id
_entity.type
_entity.pdbx_description
1 polymer ?
#
loop_
_entity_poly.entity_id
_entity_poly.type
_entity_poly.pdbx_seq_one_letter_code
_entity_poly.pdbx_strand_id
1 'polypeptide(L)' 'MMTYDRNRNAITTGSRVMISTTGQTGVIKAIHGDGMTPEQIRRGRTVEVEGCEGKFEPVVLIRLGLH' A
#
# COMPACT_ATOMS: atom_id res chain seq x y z
N MET A 1 6.15 -8.16 4.94
CA MET A 1 5.02 -8.58 4.10
C MET A 1 4.92 -7.64 2.91
N MET A 2 4.69 -8.16 1.73
CA MET A 2 4.68 -7.34 0.51
C MET A 2 3.41 -7.60 -0.31
N THR A 3 3.05 -6.64 -1.13
CA THR A 3 1.98 -6.76 -2.11
C THR A 3 2.31 -5.88 -3.31
N TYR A 4 1.32 -5.60 -4.16
CA TYR A 4 1.52 -4.80 -5.37
C TYR A 4 0.56 -3.62 -5.38
N ASP A 5 1.06 -2.48 -5.84
CA ASP A 5 0.28 -1.26 -5.95
C ASP A 5 -0.66 -1.29 -7.17
N ARG A 6 -1.28 -0.16 -7.48
CA ARG A 6 -2.19 -0.03 -8.63
C ARG A 6 -1.51 -0.42 -9.96
N ASN A 7 -0.24 -0.11 -10.11
CA ASN A 7 0.54 -0.38 -11.33
C ASN A 7 1.34 -1.67 -11.24
N ARG A 8 1.05 -2.51 -10.25
CA ARG A 8 1.73 -3.78 -9.97
C ARG A 8 3.20 -3.63 -9.65
N ASN A 9 3.59 -2.49 -9.09
CA ASN A 9 4.91 -2.33 -8.49
C ASN A 9 4.89 -2.92 -7.08
N ALA A 10 5.94 -3.63 -6.71
CA ALA A 10 6.04 -4.22 -5.37
C ALA A 10 6.12 -3.13 -4.30
N ILE A 11 5.29 -3.26 -3.27
CA ILE A 11 5.29 -2.36 -2.12
C ILE A 11 5.38 -3.15 -0.83
N THR A 12 6.02 -2.55 0.16
CA THR A 12 6.18 -3.13 1.49
C THR A 12 6.26 -2.01 2.52
N THR A 13 6.42 -2.37 3.79
CA THR A 13 6.65 -1.40 4.86
C THR A 13 7.86 -0.54 4.51
N GLY A 14 7.72 0.76 4.62
CA GLY A 14 8.76 1.72 4.26
C GLY A 14 8.67 2.24 2.82
N SER A 15 7.85 1.66 1.97
CA SER A 15 7.65 2.17 0.60
C SER A 15 6.90 3.49 0.62
N ARG A 16 7.34 4.42 -0.23
CA ARG A 16 6.64 5.69 -0.41
C ARG A 16 5.54 5.50 -1.45
N VAL A 17 4.35 5.98 -1.13
CA VAL A 17 3.18 5.82 -2.00
C VAL A 17 2.35 7.09 -2.03
N MET A 18 1.57 7.22 -3.09
CA MET A 18 0.52 8.22 -3.21
C MET A 18 -0.83 7.50 -3.19
N ILE A 19 -1.79 8.06 -2.47
CA ILE A 19 -3.16 7.56 -2.47
C ILE A 19 -3.86 8.19 -3.67
N SER A 20 -4.17 7.37 -4.68
CA SER A 20 -4.67 7.88 -5.96
C SER A 20 -6.02 8.60 -5.87
N THR A 21 -6.81 8.27 -4.86
CA THR A 21 -8.14 8.87 -4.69
C THR A 21 -8.10 10.26 -4.06
N THR A 22 -7.03 10.60 -3.34
CA THR A 22 -6.92 11.88 -2.62
C THR A 22 -5.71 12.70 -3.02
N GLY A 23 -4.69 12.07 -3.63
CA GLY A 23 -3.43 12.71 -3.93
C GLY A 23 -2.47 12.84 -2.74
N GLN A 24 -2.86 12.38 -1.58
CA GLN A 24 -1.98 12.39 -0.40
C GLN A 24 -0.83 11.42 -0.60
N THR A 25 0.34 11.78 -0.08
CA THR A 25 1.53 10.93 -0.13
C THR A 25 1.95 10.56 1.28
N GLY A 26 2.62 9.43 1.39
CA GLY A 26 3.15 8.99 2.68
C GLY A 26 3.97 7.72 2.55
N VAL A 27 4.42 7.22 3.68
CA VAL A 27 5.22 6.01 3.78
C VAL A 27 4.35 4.90 4.37
N ILE A 28 4.43 3.71 3.81
CA ILE A 28 3.69 2.56 4.34
C ILE A 28 4.23 2.23 5.73
N LYS A 29 3.34 2.29 6.71
CA LYS A 29 3.64 2.01 8.11
C LYS A 29 3.55 0.52 8.40
N ALA A 30 2.53 -0.15 7.88
CA ALA A 30 2.30 -1.57 8.11
C ALA A 30 1.41 -2.14 7.02
N ILE A 31 1.59 -3.43 6.75
CA ILE A 31 0.71 -4.19 5.85
C ILE A 31 0.16 -5.36 6.66
N HIS A 32 -1.15 -5.45 6.76
CA HIS A 32 -1.84 -6.49 7.52
C HIS A 32 -2.37 -7.57 6.59
N GLY A 33 -1.65 -8.65 6.45
CA GLY A 33 -2.03 -9.69 5.50
C GLY A 33 -1.63 -11.09 5.95
N ASP A 34 -1.66 -11.35 7.25
CA ASP A 34 -1.32 -12.67 7.80
C ASP A 34 -2.22 -13.74 7.20
N GLY A 35 -1.59 -14.77 6.65
CA GLY A 35 -2.32 -15.86 6.01
C GLY A 35 -2.88 -15.53 4.63
N MET A 36 -2.57 -14.36 4.08
CA MET A 36 -3.07 -13.92 2.77
C MET A 36 -1.95 -13.95 1.73
N THR A 37 -2.33 -14.26 0.49
CA THR A 37 -1.41 -14.13 -0.63
C THR A 37 -1.24 -12.64 -0.98
N PRO A 38 -0.16 -12.25 -1.69
CA PRO A 38 -0.01 -10.85 -2.13
C PRO A 38 -1.21 -10.31 -2.91
N GLU A 39 -1.87 -11.16 -3.69
CA GLU A 39 -3.05 -10.75 -4.45
C GLU A 39 -4.27 -10.52 -3.55
N GLN A 40 -4.42 -11.33 -2.50
CA GLN A 40 -5.48 -11.13 -1.51
C GLN A 40 -5.24 -9.84 -0.71
N ILE A 41 -3.99 -9.60 -0.32
CA ILE A 41 -3.60 -8.37 0.38
C ILE A 41 -3.92 -7.16 -0.49
N ARG A 42 -3.63 -7.25 -1.78
CA ARG A 42 -3.84 -6.17 -2.75
C ARG A 42 -5.29 -5.73 -2.84
N ARG A 43 -6.22 -6.65 -2.64
CA ARG A 43 -7.66 -6.39 -2.78
C ARG A 43 -8.35 -6.00 -1.47
N GLY A 44 -7.67 -6.12 -0.35
CA GLY A 44 -8.23 -5.81 0.96
C GLY A 44 -7.70 -4.50 1.51
N ARG A 45 -8.40 -3.96 2.50
CA ARG A 45 -7.93 -2.79 3.24
C ARG A 45 -6.86 -3.21 4.23
N THR A 46 -5.67 -3.38 3.75
CA THR A 46 -4.57 -4.02 4.48
C THR A 46 -3.42 -3.08 4.81
N VAL A 47 -3.35 -1.91 4.17
CA VAL A 47 -2.18 -1.03 4.26
C VAL A 47 -2.46 0.18 5.13
N GLU A 48 -1.61 0.40 6.11
CA GLU A 48 -1.58 1.63 6.89
C GLU A 48 -0.49 2.55 6.36
N VAL A 49 -0.84 3.81 6.13
CA VAL A 49 0.10 4.82 5.64
C VAL A 49 0.30 5.86 6.74
N GLU A 50 1.55 6.19 7.05
CA GLU A 50 1.87 7.19 8.06
C GLU A 50 1.24 8.54 7.72
N GLY A 51 0.62 9.16 8.72
CA GLY A 51 -0.03 10.46 8.57
C GLY A 51 -1.41 10.39 7.96
N CYS A 52 -1.89 9.21 7.57
CA CYS A 52 -3.22 9.03 7.02
C CYS A 52 -4.01 8.07 7.90
N GLU A 53 -5.25 8.43 8.24
CA GLU A 53 -6.10 7.58 9.06
C GLU A 53 -6.69 6.44 8.25
N GLY A 54 -6.90 5.31 8.91
CA GLY A 54 -7.54 4.13 8.34
C GLY A 54 -6.58 3.25 7.56
N LYS A 55 -7.16 2.29 6.88
CA LYS A 55 -6.42 1.33 6.05
C LYS A 55 -6.83 1.49 4.60
N PHE A 56 -5.90 1.27 3.71
CA PHE A 56 -6.08 1.47 2.28
C PHE A 56 -5.91 0.16 1.53
N GLU A 57 -6.65 0.03 0.44
CA GLU A 57 -6.44 -1.07 -0.49
C GLU A 57 -5.22 -0.73 -1.36
N PRO A 58 -4.26 -1.65 -1.51
CA PRO A 58 -3.10 -1.41 -2.37
C PRO A 58 -3.45 -1.00 -3.80
N VAL A 59 -4.61 -1.42 -4.30
CA VAL A 59 -5.06 -1.05 -5.65
C VAL A 59 -5.30 0.45 -5.83
N VAL A 60 -5.43 1.22 -4.73
CA VAL A 60 -5.56 2.67 -4.81
C VAL A 60 -4.24 3.38 -4.50
N LEU A 61 -3.17 2.64 -4.27
CA LEU A 61 -1.86 3.20 -3.97
C LEU A 61 -0.97 3.17 -5.20
N ILE A 62 -0.14 4.19 -5.34
CA ILE A 62 0.85 4.29 -6.41
C ILE A 62 2.22 4.45 -5.77
N ARG A 63 3.12 3.51 -6.01
CA ARG A 63 4.48 3.59 -5.50
C ARG A 63 5.21 4.80 -6.10
N LEU A 64 5.84 5.58 -5.23
CA LEU A 64 6.64 6.72 -5.64
C LEU A 64 8.12 6.35 -5.60
N GLY A 65 8.82 6.70 -6.67
CA GLY A 65 10.23 6.38 -6.79
C GLY A 65 10.45 4.91 -7.14
N LEU A 66 11.70 4.58 -7.44
CA LEU A 66 12.11 3.23 -7.85
C LEU A 66 12.99 2.54 -6.82
N HIS A 67 13.07 3.10 -5.64
CA HIS A 67 13.95 2.58 -4.59
C HIS A 67 13.19 2.28 -3.33
#